data_cffe082a8400c6fc7e545d41d700ec69
#
_entry.id   cffe082a8400c6fc7e545d41d700ec69
#
_cell.length_a   1.000
_cell.length_b   1.000
_cell.length_c   1.000
_cell.angle_alpha   90.00
_cell.angle_beta   90.00
_cell.angle_gamma   90.00
#
_symmetry.space_group_name_H-M   'P 1'
#
loop_
_entity.id
_entity.type
_entity.pdbx_description
1 polymer ?
#
loop_
_entity_poly.entity_id
_entity_poly.type
_entity_poly.pdbx_seq_one_letter_code
_entity_poly.pdbx_strand_id
1 'polypeptide(L)' 'MSLTKTHFKAIASILADVKDEIHPQVYEDLVDGFATYFGTKNELFDKARFEKACGVDELGIIA' A
#
# COMPACT_ATOMS: atom_id res chain seq x y z
N MET A 1 1.47 -16.88 -10.93
CA MET A 1 1.12 -15.61 -11.58
C MET A 1 1.89 -14.49 -10.94
N SER A 2 2.55 -13.66 -11.74
CA SER A 2 3.34 -12.55 -11.22
C SER A 2 2.47 -11.32 -11.00
N LEU A 3 2.70 -10.63 -9.88
CA LEU A 3 2.04 -9.35 -9.63
C LEU A 3 2.80 -8.26 -10.39
N THR A 4 2.06 -7.39 -11.04
CA THR A 4 2.62 -6.30 -11.83
C THR A 4 2.20 -4.96 -11.25
N LYS A 5 2.71 -3.86 -11.83
CA LYS A 5 2.32 -2.51 -11.42
C LYS A 5 0.81 -2.31 -11.46
N THR A 6 0.15 -2.90 -12.44
CA THR A 6 -1.30 -2.79 -12.57
C THR A 6 -1.99 -3.41 -11.36
N HIS A 7 -1.52 -4.58 -10.92
CA HIS A 7 -2.08 -5.23 -9.74
C HIS A 7 -1.87 -4.39 -8.48
N PHE A 8 -0.67 -3.83 -8.32
CA PHE A 8 -0.36 -3.01 -7.15
C PHE A 8 -1.22 -1.75 -7.12
N LYS A 9 -1.42 -1.11 -8.26
CA LYS A 9 -2.27 0.06 -8.35
C LYS A 9 -3.72 -0.26 -8.01
N ALA A 10 -4.22 -1.39 -8.47
CA ALA A 10 -5.59 -1.81 -8.20
C ALA A 10 -5.79 -2.06 -6.70
N ILE A 11 -4.84 -2.73 -6.08
CA ILE A 11 -4.91 -3.02 -4.64
C ILE A 11 -4.81 -1.73 -3.84
N ALA A 12 -3.93 -0.81 -4.22
CA ALA A 12 -3.80 0.48 -3.56
C ALA A 12 -5.10 1.28 -3.65
N SER A 13 -5.77 1.22 -4.79
CA SER A 13 -7.04 1.91 -4.98
C SER A 13 -8.13 1.34 -4.07
N ILE A 14 -8.17 0.02 -3.94
CA ILE A 14 -9.13 -0.64 -3.06
C ILE A 14 -8.90 -0.24 -1.61
N LEU A 15 -7.63 -0.22 -1.19
CA LEU A 15 -7.28 0.20 0.15
C LEU A 15 -7.64 1.66 0.41
N ALA A 16 -7.36 2.53 -0.56
CA ALA A 16 -7.67 3.95 -0.43
C ALA A 16 -9.16 4.20 -0.28
N ASP A 17 -10.00 3.35 -0.87
CA ASP A 17 -11.46 3.49 -0.78
C ASP A 17 -11.97 3.30 0.65
N VAL A 18 -11.28 2.52 1.48
CA VAL A 18 -11.69 2.26 2.85
C VAL A 18 -10.85 3.02 3.88
N LYS A 19 -9.92 3.84 3.41
CA LYS A 19 -9.00 4.57 4.27
C LYS A 19 -9.70 5.37 5.37
N ASP A 20 -10.77 6.07 5.02
CA ASP A 20 -11.50 6.93 5.95
C ASP A 20 -12.38 6.14 6.92
N GLU A 21 -12.58 4.86 6.68
CA GLU A 21 -13.43 4.01 7.50
C GLU A 21 -12.64 3.20 8.52
N ILE A 22 -11.31 3.29 8.47
CA ILE A 22 -10.41 2.54 9.33
C ILE A 22 -9.56 3.51 10.14
N HIS A 23 -9.26 3.16 11.39
CA HIS A 23 -8.38 3.96 12.23
C HIS A 23 -7.04 4.16 11.51
N PRO A 24 -6.49 5.39 11.47
CA PRO A 24 -5.25 5.68 10.75
C PRO A 24 -4.09 4.73 11.05
N GLN A 25 -3.87 4.38 12.31
CA GLN A 25 -2.79 3.49 12.68
C GLN A 25 -3.01 2.08 12.12
N VAL A 26 -4.25 1.61 12.16
CA VAL A 26 -4.60 0.30 11.62
C VAL A 26 -4.40 0.29 10.11
N TYR A 27 -4.78 1.37 9.45
CA TYR A 27 -4.60 1.49 8.01
C TYR A 27 -3.13 1.45 7.62
N GLU A 28 -2.27 2.19 8.34
CA GLU A 28 -0.83 2.17 8.07
C GLU A 28 -0.25 0.78 8.26
N ASP A 29 -0.67 0.07 9.32
CA ASP A 29 -0.19 -1.28 9.58
C ASP A 29 -0.60 -2.23 8.46
N LEU A 30 -1.82 -2.07 7.96
CA LEU A 30 -2.34 -2.88 6.86
C LEU A 30 -1.55 -2.64 5.58
N VAL A 31 -1.33 -1.37 5.24
CA VAL A 31 -0.58 -0.98 4.05
C VAL A 31 0.86 -1.50 4.15
N ASP A 32 1.47 -1.37 5.31
CA ASP A 32 2.84 -1.84 5.52
C ASP A 32 2.92 -3.36 5.35
N GLY A 33 1.94 -4.08 5.87
CA GLY A 33 1.88 -5.53 5.72
C GLY A 33 1.81 -5.96 4.27
N PHE A 34 0.95 -5.31 3.49
CA PHE A 34 0.85 -5.59 2.05
C PHE A 34 2.14 -5.25 1.32
N ALA A 35 2.73 -4.10 1.64
CA ALA A 35 3.96 -3.66 0.97
C ALA A 35 5.12 -4.64 1.26
N THR A 36 5.22 -5.10 2.50
CA THR A 36 6.24 -6.06 2.88
C THR A 36 6.05 -7.37 2.12
N TYR A 37 4.82 -7.85 2.05
CA TYR A 37 4.51 -9.08 1.33
C TYR A 37 4.87 -8.97 -0.15
N PHE A 38 4.46 -7.88 -0.79
CA PHE A 38 4.74 -7.67 -2.21
C PHE A 38 6.23 -7.61 -2.48
N GLY A 39 6.98 -7.01 -1.56
CA GLY A 39 8.43 -6.93 -1.68
C GLY A 39 9.10 -8.30 -1.66
N THR A 40 8.51 -9.28 -0.96
CA THR A 40 9.04 -10.64 -0.95
C THR A 40 8.71 -11.39 -2.23
N LYS A 41 7.67 -10.96 -2.96
CA LYS A 41 7.23 -11.65 -4.18
C LYS A 41 7.78 -11.01 -5.45
N ASN A 42 8.19 -9.76 -5.38
CA ASN A 42 8.70 -9.04 -6.55
C ASN A 42 9.79 -8.07 -6.08
N GLU A 43 11.03 -8.40 -6.38
CA GLU A 43 12.17 -7.58 -5.96
C GLU A 43 12.21 -6.20 -6.61
N LEU A 44 11.42 -5.99 -7.67
CA LEU A 44 11.32 -4.70 -8.33
C LEU A 44 10.18 -3.84 -7.75
N PHE A 45 9.49 -4.36 -6.74
CA PHE A 45 8.40 -3.66 -6.10
C PHE A 45 8.89 -2.40 -5.38
N ASP A 46 8.22 -1.27 -5.62
CA ASP A 46 8.55 0.00 -5.00
C ASP A 46 7.60 0.27 -3.84
N LYS A 47 8.05 -0.02 -2.63
CA LYS A 47 7.25 0.14 -1.42
C LYS A 47 6.78 1.57 -1.21
N ALA A 48 7.69 2.54 -1.40
CA ALA A 48 7.35 3.96 -1.19
C ALA A 48 6.25 4.41 -2.16
N ARG A 49 6.33 3.98 -3.40
CA ARG A 49 5.33 4.33 -4.39
C ARG A 49 3.98 3.71 -4.08
N PHE A 50 3.98 2.48 -3.59
CA PHE A 50 2.75 1.81 -3.19
C PHE A 50 2.09 2.52 -2.01
N GLU A 51 2.87 2.86 -0.99
CA GLU A 51 2.36 3.57 0.18
C GLU A 51 1.78 4.91 -0.21
N LYS A 52 2.43 5.62 -1.11
CA LYS A 52 1.94 6.91 -1.60
C LYS A 52 0.62 6.75 -2.35
N ALA A 53 0.50 5.70 -3.15
CA ALA A 53 -0.73 5.40 -3.87
C ALA A 53 -1.89 5.06 -2.92
N CYS A 54 -1.57 4.51 -1.75
CA CYS A 54 -2.55 4.22 -0.72
C CYS A 54 -2.91 5.44 0.12
N GLY A 55 -2.27 6.58 -0.12
CA GLY A 55 -2.51 7.80 0.64
C GLY A 55 -1.73 7.89 1.93
N VAL A 56 -0.70 7.07 2.10
CA VAL A 56 0.19 7.10 3.26
C VAL A 56 1.54 7.60 2.75
N ASP A 57 2.03 8.70 3.33
CA ASP A 57 3.32 9.20 2.89
C ASP A 57 4.44 8.51 3.68
N GLU A 58 5.69 8.75 3.25
CA GLU A 58 6.83 8.07 3.84
C GLU A 58 7.12 8.46 5.28
N LEU A 59 6.49 9.51 5.77
CA LEU A 59 6.62 9.94 7.16
C LEU A 59 5.55 9.32 8.05
N GLY A 60 4.71 8.49 7.48
CA GLY A 60 3.62 7.87 8.21
C GLY A 60 2.42 8.77 8.43
N ILE A 61 2.40 9.93 7.78
CA ILE A 61 1.30 10.88 7.90
C ILE A 61 0.28 10.56 6.81
N ILE A 62 -0.95 10.39 7.21
CA ILE A 62 -2.02 10.12 6.27
C ILE A 62 -2.55 11.44 5.73
N ALA A 63 -2.44 11.58 4.43
CA ALA A 63 -2.87 12.80 3.76
C ALA A 63 -4.40 12.91 3.68
#